data_8e2b097a1673a496fbea076663a1f1c0
#
_entry.id   8e2b097a1673a496fbea076663a1f1c0
#
_cell.length_a   1.000
_cell.length_b   1.000
_cell.length_c   1.000
_cell.angle_alpha   90.00
_cell.angle_beta   90.00
_cell.angle_gamma   90.00
#
_symmetry.space_group_name_H-M   'P 1'
#
loop_
_entity.id
_entity.type
_entity.pdbx_description
1 polymer ?
#
loop_
_entity_poly.entity_id
_entity_poly.type
_entity_poly.pdbx_seq_one_letter_code
_entity_poly.pdbx_strand_id
1 'polypeptide(L)'
;NIFPLNKKETCLKISKPKLINSKCSLTDKQLTLGLIKKSISIKDIKTSSWIINSDINNVDLISNSRELGFQPLGEIILWDGSDLNKPTNQNTNAYTLINEFQNINKQNILKIVNFIRSNQSPLIRNILDFDQDDILKRNNSKSGALIYENSVLCTILKDINYQNEEIYTLTISRYWDKRFNSILKEFIKRFFEKSPVSYLKTYKENSQLNVFLEECNIKEKNQEIILIRNTIIKNEAKQVNIINQSLESIFEKLSPQGNPYPSPFPLKTK
;
A
#
# COMPACT_ATOMS: atom_id res chain seq x y z
N ASN A 1 -2.91 -17.67 8.42
CA ASN A 1 -2.79 -16.57 9.35
C ASN A 1 -3.45 -15.31 8.79
N ILE A 2 -4.03 -14.50 9.67
CA ILE A 2 -4.64 -13.20 9.35
C ILE A 2 -3.96 -12.16 10.24
N PHE A 3 -3.64 -11.01 9.68
CA PHE A 3 -3.00 -9.95 10.45
C PHE A 3 -3.33 -8.55 9.91
N PRO A 4 -3.40 -7.53 10.79
CA PRO A 4 -3.69 -6.17 10.38
C PRO A 4 -2.50 -5.54 9.65
N LEU A 5 -2.79 -4.79 8.59
CA LEU A 5 -1.80 -4.01 7.87
C LEU A 5 -1.65 -2.59 8.43
N ASN A 6 -2.63 -2.12 9.20
CA ASN A 6 -2.60 -0.83 9.87
C ASN A 6 -3.10 -0.95 11.31
N LYS A 7 -2.78 0.04 12.15
CA LYS A 7 -3.18 0.11 13.57
C LYS A 7 -4.69 0.15 13.78
N LYS A 8 -5.41 0.72 12.81
CA LYS A 8 -6.87 0.85 12.85
C LYS A 8 -7.59 -0.47 12.56
N GLU A 9 -6.87 -1.50 12.09
CA GLU A 9 -7.39 -2.81 11.68
C GLU A 9 -8.46 -2.74 10.58
N THR A 10 -8.43 -1.65 9.80
CA THR A 10 -9.36 -1.47 8.69
C THR A 10 -8.98 -2.32 7.48
N CYS A 11 -7.71 -2.70 7.36
CA CYS A 11 -7.19 -3.55 6.31
C CYS A 11 -6.48 -4.76 6.89
N LEU A 12 -6.97 -5.96 6.58
CA LEU A 12 -6.40 -7.23 7.01
C LEU A 12 -5.75 -7.98 5.84
N LYS A 13 -4.58 -8.57 6.08
CA LYS A 13 -3.92 -9.46 5.12
C LYS A 13 -4.12 -10.90 5.51
N ILE A 14 -4.52 -11.73 4.54
CA ILE A 14 -4.58 -13.18 4.66
C ILE A 14 -3.27 -13.73 4.09
N SER A 15 -2.53 -14.52 4.88
CA SER A 15 -1.36 -15.25 4.38
C SER A 15 -1.75 -16.29 3.35
N LYS A 16 -0.85 -16.60 2.43
CA LYS A 16 -1.03 -17.72 1.48
C LYS A 16 -1.40 -18.99 2.26
N PRO A 17 -2.50 -19.67 1.94
CA PRO A 17 -2.83 -20.96 2.55
C PRO A 17 -1.72 -21.96 2.24
N LYS A 18 -1.24 -22.65 3.26
CA LYS A 18 -0.32 -23.78 3.12
C LYS A 18 -1.09 -25.05 3.40
N LEU A 19 -1.29 -25.85 2.35
CA LEU A 19 -1.90 -27.18 2.50
C LEU A 19 -0.80 -28.15 2.91
N ILE A 20 -0.96 -28.76 4.07
CA ILE A 20 -0.11 -29.85 4.54
C ILE A 20 -0.87 -31.13 4.17
N ASN A 21 -0.18 -32.08 3.55
CA ASN A 21 -0.77 -33.37 3.15
C ASN A 21 -1.67 -33.92 4.26
N SER A 22 -2.97 -33.74 4.09
CA SER A 22 -3.98 -34.23 5.01
C SER A 22 -4.69 -35.40 4.32
N LYS A 23 -5.00 -36.45 5.07
CA LYS A 23 -5.89 -37.54 4.65
C LYS A 23 -7.36 -37.04 4.60
N CYS A 24 -7.56 -35.87 3.97
CA CYS A 24 -8.87 -35.22 3.88
C CYS A 24 -9.53 -35.62 2.53
N SER A 25 -10.82 -35.83 2.54
CA SER A 25 -11.61 -36.13 1.33
C SER A 25 -11.89 -34.91 0.45
N LEU A 26 -11.51 -33.70 0.93
CA LEU A 26 -11.70 -32.45 0.22
C LEU A 26 -10.56 -32.19 -0.77
N THR A 27 -10.88 -31.62 -1.92
CA THR A 27 -9.86 -31.17 -2.88
C THR A 27 -9.10 -29.95 -2.37
N ASP A 28 -7.89 -29.73 -2.86
CA ASP A 28 -7.07 -28.55 -2.53
C ASP A 28 -7.80 -27.22 -2.80
N LYS A 29 -8.59 -27.19 -3.89
CA LYS A 29 -9.47 -26.05 -4.21
C LYS A 29 -10.49 -25.81 -3.11
N GLN A 30 -11.21 -26.84 -2.69
CA GLN A 30 -12.24 -26.74 -1.65
C GLN A 30 -11.64 -26.30 -0.30
N LEU A 31 -10.47 -26.83 0.05
CA LEU A 31 -9.75 -26.44 1.25
C LEU A 31 -9.32 -24.97 1.20
N THR A 32 -8.72 -24.54 0.08
CA THR A 32 -8.28 -23.14 -0.11
C THR A 32 -9.46 -22.18 -0.03
N LEU A 33 -10.54 -22.45 -0.75
CA LEU A 33 -11.76 -21.64 -0.72
C LEU A 33 -12.37 -21.59 0.69
N GLY A 34 -12.44 -22.74 1.36
CA GLY A 34 -12.95 -22.85 2.74
C GLY A 34 -12.12 -22.01 3.72
N LEU A 35 -10.79 -22.07 3.64
CA LEU A 35 -9.88 -21.29 4.49
C LEU A 35 -10.02 -19.79 4.25
N ILE A 36 -10.04 -19.34 2.99
CA ILE A 36 -10.20 -17.92 2.68
C ILE A 36 -11.59 -17.43 3.12
N LYS A 37 -12.66 -18.19 2.84
CA LYS A 37 -14.02 -17.88 3.27
C LYS A 37 -14.13 -17.77 4.79
N LYS A 38 -13.54 -18.71 5.52
CA LYS A 38 -13.48 -18.66 6.98
C LYS A 38 -12.70 -17.46 7.48
N SER A 39 -11.58 -17.14 6.83
CA SER A 39 -10.77 -15.96 7.17
C SER A 39 -11.58 -14.66 7.04
N ILE A 40 -12.35 -14.52 5.97
CA ILE A 40 -13.21 -13.34 5.75
C ILE A 40 -14.35 -13.28 6.78
N SER A 41 -14.85 -14.45 7.24
CA SER A 41 -15.94 -14.51 8.23
C SER A 41 -15.48 -14.10 9.64
N ILE A 42 -14.16 -14.12 9.93
CA ILE A 42 -13.57 -13.59 11.16
C ILE A 42 -13.46 -12.07 11.01
N LYS A 43 -14.60 -11.42 10.88
CA LYS A 43 -14.69 -9.98 10.63
C LYS A 43 -14.84 -9.24 11.95
N ASP A 44 -13.94 -8.33 12.26
CA ASP A 44 -14.22 -7.26 13.22
C ASP A 44 -15.02 -6.15 12.53
N ILE A 45 -15.82 -5.43 13.28
CA ILE A 45 -16.70 -4.33 12.79
C ILE A 45 -15.89 -3.27 12.04
N LYS A 46 -14.61 -3.10 12.39
CA LYS A 46 -13.72 -2.11 11.80
C LYS A 46 -13.14 -2.50 10.43
N THR A 47 -13.13 -3.78 10.08
CA THR A 47 -12.47 -4.27 8.87
C THR A 47 -13.28 -3.92 7.62
N SER A 48 -12.70 -3.08 6.77
CA SER A 48 -13.29 -2.66 5.49
C SER A 48 -12.67 -3.37 4.29
N SER A 49 -11.44 -3.89 4.42
CA SER A 49 -10.69 -4.44 3.29
C SER A 49 -9.90 -5.68 3.69
N TRP A 50 -9.81 -6.63 2.74
CA TRP A 50 -9.01 -7.84 2.85
C TRP A 50 -8.01 -7.90 1.70
N ILE A 51 -6.77 -8.26 1.98
CA ILE A 51 -5.71 -8.39 0.98
C ILE A 51 -5.15 -9.81 0.99
N ILE A 52 -4.92 -10.34 -0.21
CA ILE A 52 -4.15 -11.57 -0.45
C ILE A 52 -3.08 -11.24 -1.47
N ASN A 53 -1.84 -11.61 -1.21
CA ASN A 53 -0.80 -11.63 -2.22
C ASN A 53 -0.67 -13.04 -2.79
N SER A 54 -0.60 -13.14 -4.09
CA SER A 54 -0.37 -14.40 -4.80
C SER A 54 0.79 -14.23 -5.77
N ASP A 55 1.62 -15.26 -5.92
CA ASP A 55 2.50 -15.36 -7.07
C ASP A 55 1.69 -15.25 -8.35
N ILE A 56 2.19 -14.53 -9.35
CA ILE A 56 1.47 -14.30 -10.62
C ILE A 56 1.20 -15.61 -11.37
N ASN A 57 2.06 -16.61 -11.16
CA ASN A 57 1.93 -17.95 -11.76
C ASN A 57 0.99 -18.87 -10.99
N ASN A 58 0.56 -18.49 -9.79
CA ASN A 58 -0.39 -19.30 -9.00
C ASN A 58 -1.82 -19.02 -9.41
N VAL A 59 -2.18 -19.52 -10.61
CA VAL A 59 -3.50 -19.33 -11.23
C VAL A 59 -4.63 -19.84 -10.32
N ASP A 60 -4.41 -20.94 -9.61
CA ASP A 60 -5.42 -21.55 -8.73
C ASP A 60 -5.76 -20.62 -7.56
N LEU A 61 -4.78 -20.07 -6.87
CA LEU A 61 -5.04 -19.13 -5.76
C LEU A 61 -5.70 -17.85 -6.25
N ILE A 62 -5.26 -17.34 -7.42
CA ILE A 62 -5.85 -16.14 -8.04
C ILE A 62 -7.32 -16.42 -8.39
N SER A 63 -7.62 -17.55 -9.08
CA SER A 63 -8.97 -17.94 -9.47
C SER A 63 -9.87 -18.12 -8.25
N ASN A 64 -9.42 -18.88 -7.25
CA ASN A 64 -10.16 -19.12 -6.02
C ASN A 64 -10.44 -17.82 -5.25
N SER A 65 -9.49 -16.88 -5.22
CA SER A 65 -9.69 -15.58 -4.59
C SER A 65 -10.74 -14.76 -5.36
N ARG A 66 -10.71 -14.79 -6.71
CA ARG A 66 -11.69 -14.08 -7.54
C ARG A 66 -13.11 -14.64 -7.37
N GLU A 67 -13.27 -15.95 -7.24
CA GLU A 67 -14.56 -16.60 -6.90
C GLU A 67 -15.13 -16.05 -5.58
N LEU A 68 -14.27 -15.64 -4.65
CA LEU A 68 -14.65 -15.03 -3.37
C LEU A 68 -14.76 -13.48 -3.43
N GLY A 69 -14.75 -12.90 -4.62
CA GLY A 69 -14.95 -11.47 -4.84
C GLY A 69 -13.71 -10.59 -4.64
N PHE A 70 -12.51 -11.18 -4.62
CA PHE A 70 -11.28 -10.41 -4.67
C PHE A 70 -11.03 -9.87 -6.09
N GLN A 71 -10.53 -8.65 -6.20
CA GLN A 71 -10.17 -7.99 -7.44
C GLN A 71 -8.68 -7.64 -7.46
N PRO A 72 -8.01 -7.63 -8.62
CA PRO A 72 -6.64 -7.16 -8.73
C PRO A 72 -6.52 -5.69 -8.29
N LEU A 73 -5.55 -5.41 -7.43
CA LEU A 73 -5.22 -4.06 -6.96
C LEU A 73 -3.96 -3.52 -7.64
N GLY A 74 -2.99 -4.39 -7.88
CA GLY A 74 -1.70 -4.05 -8.47
C GLY A 74 -0.74 -5.23 -8.43
N GLU A 75 0.41 -5.05 -9.03
CA GLU A 75 1.49 -6.05 -9.06
C GLU A 75 2.72 -5.51 -8.34
N ILE A 76 3.44 -6.40 -7.68
CA ILE A 76 4.69 -6.12 -7.01
C ILE A 76 5.79 -7.04 -7.52
N ILE A 77 7.02 -6.54 -7.48
CA ILE A 77 8.23 -7.29 -7.83
C ILE A 77 9.07 -7.41 -6.57
N LEU A 78 9.56 -8.60 -6.30
CA LEU A 78 10.53 -8.88 -5.25
C LEU A 78 11.93 -9.02 -5.86
N TRP A 79 12.88 -8.27 -5.33
CA TRP A 79 14.24 -8.15 -5.81
C TRP A 79 15.22 -8.76 -4.81
N ASP A 80 16.16 -9.55 -5.32
CA ASP A 80 17.24 -10.17 -4.56
C ASP A 80 18.59 -9.48 -4.89
N GLY A 81 19.18 -8.86 -3.89
CA GLY A 81 20.46 -8.16 -4.01
C GLY A 81 21.68 -8.98 -3.56
N SER A 82 21.56 -10.30 -3.41
CA SER A 82 22.64 -11.16 -2.93
C SER A 82 23.93 -11.04 -3.77
N ASP A 83 23.80 -10.77 -5.08
CA ASP A 83 24.94 -10.60 -5.98
C ASP A 83 25.64 -9.22 -5.88
N LEU A 84 25.03 -8.22 -5.24
CA LEU A 84 25.63 -6.90 -5.05
C LEU A 84 26.83 -6.88 -4.10
N ASN A 85 26.93 -7.89 -3.24
CA ASN A 85 28.00 -7.99 -2.23
C ASN A 85 29.34 -8.48 -2.79
N LYS A 86 29.46 -8.71 -4.11
CA LYS A 86 30.75 -9.02 -4.71
C LYS A 86 31.59 -7.74 -4.77
N PRO A 87 32.82 -7.76 -4.22
CA PRO A 87 33.66 -6.56 -4.15
C PRO A 87 33.96 -6.08 -5.58
N THR A 88 33.31 -5.00 -5.98
CA THR A 88 33.68 -4.25 -7.17
C THR A 88 34.68 -3.19 -6.75
N ASN A 89 35.93 -3.27 -7.27
CA ASN A 89 37.01 -2.30 -7.05
C ASN A 89 36.71 -0.92 -7.69
N GLN A 90 35.53 -0.36 -7.43
CA GLN A 90 35.19 0.98 -7.89
C GLN A 90 35.23 1.95 -6.69
N ASN A 91 36.39 2.62 -6.54
CA ASN A 91 36.49 3.83 -5.73
C ASN A 91 35.59 4.92 -6.34
N THR A 92 34.36 4.98 -5.94
CA THR A 92 33.47 6.10 -6.29
C THR A 92 33.56 7.16 -5.19
N ASN A 93 34.00 8.37 -5.58
CA ASN A 93 34.03 9.58 -4.74
C ASN A 93 32.61 10.06 -4.32
N ALA A 94 31.69 9.14 -4.10
CA ALA A 94 30.31 9.41 -3.65
C ALA A 94 30.24 9.78 -2.16
N TYR A 95 31.38 9.98 -1.49
CA TYR A 95 31.48 10.15 -0.04
C TYR A 95 30.90 11.47 0.50
N THR A 96 30.72 12.49 -0.30
CA THR A 96 30.23 13.80 0.18
C THR A 96 28.74 13.90 0.42
N LEU A 97 27.94 13.01 -0.18
CA LEU A 97 26.46 13.03 -0.06
C LEU A 97 25.91 12.02 0.97
N ILE A 98 26.79 11.34 1.69
CA ILE A 98 26.46 10.26 2.62
C ILE A 98 25.74 10.73 3.88
N ASN A 99 25.87 12.00 4.23
CA ASN A 99 25.23 12.58 5.42
C ASN A 99 23.71 12.74 5.32
N GLU A 100 23.12 12.42 4.16
CA GLU A 100 21.69 12.60 3.90
C GLU A 100 20.88 11.34 4.16
N PHE A 101 21.55 10.22 4.45
CA PHE A 101 20.88 8.99 4.87
C PHE A 101 20.44 9.11 6.32
N GLN A 102 19.15 9.20 6.54
CA GLN A 102 18.59 9.36 7.87
C GLN A 102 17.80 8.13 8.30
N ASN A 103 18.02 7.73 9.54
CA ASN A 103 17.10 6.79 10.18
C ASN A 103 15.75 7.46 10.40
N ILE A 104 14.69 6.67 10.32
CA ILE A 104 13.34 7.15 10.56
C ILE A 104 13.17 7.42 12.05
N ASN A 105 12.77 8.63 12.40
CA ASN A 105 12.59 9.07 13.78
C ASN A 105 11.40 10.04 13.90
N LYS A 106 11.10 10.45 15.13
CA LYS A 106 9.96 11.36 15.40
C LYS A 106 10.08 12.73 14.70
N GLN A 107 11.29 13.18 14.34
CA GLN A 107 11.50 14.49 13.72
C GLN A 107 11.19 14.47 12.21
N ASN A 108 11.49 13.34 11.53
CA ASN A 108 11.31 13.23 10.08
C ASN A 108 10.09 12.38 9.65
N ILE A 109 9.41 11.71 10.60
CA ILE A 109 8.31 10.79 10.31
C ILE A 109 7.18 11.43 9.50
N LEU A 110 6.79 12.67 9.79
CA LEU A 110 5.71 13.33 9.09
C LEU A 110 6.04 13.53 7.60
N LYS A 111 7.29 13.93 7.30
CA LYS A 111 7.77 14.07 5.92
C LYS A 111 7.75 12.73 5.19
N ILE A 112 8.18 11.66 5.88
CA ILE A 112 8.23 10.31 5.32
C ILE A 112 6.82 9.79 5.04
N VAL A 113 5.86 9.95 5.96
CA VAL A 113 4.46 9.57 5.75
C VAL A 113 3.86 10.30 4.55
N ASN A 114 4.05 11.62 4.47
CA ASN A 114 3.58 12.43 3.35
C ASN A 114 4.21 11.99 2.03
N PHE A 115 5.51 11.70 2.03
CA PHE A 115 6.23 11.19 0.87
C PHE A 115 5.67 9.83 0.40
N ILE A 116 5.49 8.87 1.30
CA ILE A 116 4.94 7.55 0.96
C ILE A 116 3.53 7.70 0.38
N ARG A 117 2.68 8.49 1.05
CA ARG A 117 1.30 8.74 0.59
C ARG A 117 1.25 9.40 -0.78
N SER A 118 2.12 10.37 -1.07
CA SER A 118 2.16 11.05 -2.37
C SER A 118 2.66 10.15 -3.51
N ASN A 119 3.48 9.14 -3.20
CA ASN A 119 4.06 8.23 -4.18
C ASN A 119 3.26 6.93 -4.37
N GLN A 120 2.25 6.67 -3.55
CA GLN A 120 1.31 5.57 -3.75
C GLN A 120 0.14 5.96 -4.64
N SER A 121 -0.43 4.99 -5.36
CA SER A 121 -1.69 5.21 -6.06
C SER A 121 -2.81 5.58 -5.08
N PRO A 122 -3.78 6.44 -5.45
CA PRO A 122 -4.87 6.83 -4.55
C PRO A 122 -5.63 5.63 -3.99
N LEU A 123 -5.81 4.58 -4.78
CA LEU A 123 -6.51 3.38 -4.37
C LEU A 123 -5.75 2.64 -3.27
N ILE A 124 -4.45 2.38 -3.47
CA ILE A 124 -3.59 1.73 -2.47
C ILE A 124 -3.53 2.55 -1.18
N ARG A 125 -3.37 3.86 -1.30
CA ARG A 125 -3.31 4.79 -0.17
C ARG A 125 -4.57 4.75 0.69
N ASN A 126 -5.75 4.76 0.06
CA ASN A 126 -7.03 4.73 0.78
C ASN A 126 -7.28 3.39 1.47
N ILE A 127 -6.81 2.29 0.89
CA ILE A 127 -6.97 0.96 1.45
C ILE A 127 -6.04 0.73 2.64
N LEU A 128 -4.77 1.08 2.47
CA LEU A 128 -3.76 0.84 3.50
C LEU A 128 -3.86 1.84 4.65
N ASP A 129 -4.28 3.08 4.38
CA ASP A 129 -4.51 4.19 5.34
C ASP A 129 -3.47 4.24 6.48
N PHE A 130 -2.18 4.15 6.13
CA PHE A 130 -1.09 4.18 7.09
C PHE A 130 -0.97 5.56 7.75
N ASP A 131 -0.80 5.56 9.07
CA ASP A 131 -0.46 6.73 9.85
C ASP A 131 1.02 6.74 10.28
N GLN A 132 1.40 7.72 11.11
CA GLN A 132 2.77 7.84 11.61
C GLN A 132 3.18 6.67 12.49
N ASP A 133 2.25 6.18 13.32
CA ASP A 133 2.51 5.05 14.22
C ASP A 133 2.73 3.76 13.43
N ASP A 134 1.99 3.58 12.32
CA ASP A 134 2.18 2.42 11.44
C ASP A 134 3.59 2.40 10.83
N ILE A 135 4.08 3.55 10.39
CA ILE A 135 5.44 3.67 9.84
C ILE A 135 6.50 3.48 10.93
N LEU A 136 6.29 4.05 12.11
CA LEU A 136 7.22 3.86 13.24
C LEU A 136 7.31 2.40 13.68
N LYS A 137 6.21 1.66 13.67
CA LYS A 137 6.21 0.21 13.97
C LYS A 137 6.98 -0.62 12.94
N ARG A 138 7.04 -0.17 11.69
CA ARG A 138 7.80 -0.80 10.60
C ARG A 138 9.28 -0.40 10.61
N ASN A 139 9.62 0.63 11.37
CA ASN A 139 10.98 1.12 11.48
C ASN A 139 11.86 0.12 12.24
N ASN A 140 13.01 -0.16 11.68
CA ASN A 140 14.08 -0.93 12.32
C ASN A 140 15.45 -0.34 11.92
N SER A 141 16.53 -0.95 12.40
CA SER A 141 17.91 -0.48 12.11
C SER A 141 18.30 -0.52 10.63
N LYS A 142 17.51 -1.24 9.79
CA LYS A 142 17.73 -1.39 8.35
C LYS A 142 16.83 -0.45 7.53
N SER A 143 15.77 0.09 8.14
CA SER A 143 14.88 1.06 7.51
C SER A 143 15.50 2.45 7.50
N GLY A 144 15.22 3.23 6.46
CA GLY A 144 15.74 4.58 6.37
C GLY A 144 15.17 5.38 5.22
N ALA A 145 15.57 6.65 5.16
CA ALA A 145 15.18 7.59 4.12
C ALA A 145 16.39 8.37 3.61
N LEU A 146 16.42 8.61 2.32
CA LEU A 146 17.32 9.54 1.68
C LEU A 146 16.64 10.90 1.64
N ILE A 147 17.21 11.89 2.35
CA ILE A 147 16.66 13.23 2.46
C ILE A 147 17.69 14.21 1.89
N TYR A 148 17.28 15.02 0.93
CA TYR A 148 18.09 16.05 0.30
C TYR A 148 17.38 17.40 0.36
N GLU A 149 18.07 18.46 0.79
CA GLU A 149 17.48 19.80 0.91
C GLU A 149 16.09 19.80 1.58
N ASN A 150 15.96 19.05 2.69
CA ASN A 150 14.72 18.91 3.43
C ASN A 150 13.58 18.11 2.72
N SER A 151 13.83 17.56 1.54
CA SER A 151 12.90 16.74 0.75
C SER A 151 13.27 15.28 0.82
N VAL A 152 12.28 14.40 1.02
CA VAL A 152 12.48 12.94 0.98
C VAL A 152 12.55 12.51 -0.48
N LEU A 153 13.65 11.90 -0.88
CA LEU A 153 13.85 11.39 -2.24
C LEU A 153 13.52 9.89 -2.36
N CYS A 154 13.85 9.14 -1.31
CA CYS A 154 13.70 7.68 -1.31
C CYS A 154 13.48 7.18 0.11
N THR A 155 12.77 6.05 0.24
CA THR A 155 12.60 5.34 1.52
C THR A 155 12.73 3.84 1.35
N ILE A 156 13.35 3.18 2.34
CA ILE A 156 13.30 1.72 2.53
C ILE A 156 12.63 1.44 3.85
N LEU A 157 11.50 0.73 3.82
CA LEU A 157 10.70 0.42 5.00
C LEU A 157 10.40 -1.06 5.08
N LYS A 158 10.55 -1.64 6.28
CA LYS A 158 10.17 -3.03 6.51
C LYS A 158 8.70 -3.24 6.21
N ASP A 159 8.39 -4.28 5.44
CA ASP A 159 7.00 -4.68 5.18
C ASP A 159 6.43 -5.46 6.37
N ILE A 160 5.12 -5.38 6.57
CA ILE A 160 4.44 -6.24 7.53
C ILE A 160 4.28 -7.60 6.89
N ASN A 161 5.15 -8.52 7.27
CA ASN A 161 5.11 -9.91 6.81
C ASN A 161 5.39 -10.83 8.00
N TYR A 162 4.50 -11.82 8.21
CA TYR A 162 4.66 -12.84 9.25
C TYR A 162 5.33 -14.12 8.73
N GLN A 163 5.75 -14.13 7.47
CA GLN A 163 6.64 -15.16 6.96
C GLN A 163 8.08 -14.78 7.37
N ASN A 164 8.94 -15.75 7.59
CA ASN A 164 10.32 -15.56 8.05
C ASN A 164 11.22 -14.79 7.05
N GLU A 165 10.65 -14.24 5.98
CA GLU A 165 11.38 -13.45 4.99
C GLU A 165 11.38 -11.98 5.39
N GLU A 166 12.54 -11.36 5.38
CA GLU A 166 12.69 -9.92 5.59
C GLU A 166 12.47 -9.16 4.28
N ILE A 167 11.28 -8.64 4.10
CA ILE A 167 10.90 -7.85 2.92
C ILE A 167 10.84 -6.38 3.28
N TYR A 168 11.41 -5.53 2.43
CA TYR A 168 11.42 -4.08 2.59
C TYR A 168 10.87 -3.41 1.35
N THR A 169 9.93 -2.49 1.52
CA THR A 169 9.38 -1.69 0.42
C THR A 169 10.32 -0.53 0.11
N LEU A 170 10.82 -0.49 -1.11
CA LEU A 170 11.59 0.63 -1.67
C LEU A 170 10.63 1.56 -2.41
N THR A 171 10.64 2.84 -2.04
CA THR A 171 9.85 3.88 -2.70
C THR A 171 10.76 5.04 -3.08
N ILE A 172 10.70 5.48 -4.34
CA ILE A 172 11.37 6.69 -4.83
C ILE A 172 10.34 7.78 -5.14
N SER A 173 10.80 9.02 -5.25
CA SER A 173 9.97 10.14 -5.68
C SER A 173 9.43 9.90 -7.10
N ARG A 174 8.17 10.29 -7.37
CA ARG A 174 7.59 10.30 -8.74
C ARG A 174 8.37 11.18 -9.70
N TYR A 175 9.02 12.22 -9.16
CA TYR A 175 9.87 13.16 -9.88
C TYR A 175 11.34 12.82 -9.71
N TRP A 176 11.67 11.52 -9.75
CA TRP A 176 13.05 11.06 -9.57
C TRP A 176 13.95 11.63 -10.66
N ASP A 177 15.04 12.28 -10.23
CA ASP A 177 16.07 12.78 -11.12
C ASP A 177 17.20 11.74 -11.25
N LYS A 178 17.52 11.37 -12.51
CA LYS A 178 18.59 10.39 -12.80
C LYS A 178 19.96 10.79 -12.25
N ARG A 179 20.20 12.08 -11.96
CA ARG A 179 21.43 12.54 -11.30
C ARG A 179 21.62 11.90 -9.92
N PHE A 180 20.54 11.49 -9.26
CA PHE A 180 20.62 10.80 -7.97
C PHE A 180 20.80 9.27 -8.08
N ASN A 181 20.93 8.71 -9.28
CA ASN A 181 21.07 7.26 -9.46
C ASN A 181 22.30 6.69 -8.75
N SER A 182 23.44 7.40 -8.76
CA SER A 182 24.65 6.96 -8.05
C SER A 182 24.44 6.86 -6.54
N ILE A 183 23.71 7.82 -5.97
CA ILE A 183 23.38 7.87 -4.54
C ILE A 183 22.38 6.75 -4.19
N LEU A 184 21.37 6.53 -5.03
CA LEU A 184 20.40 5.46 -4.86
C LEU A 184 21.08 4.10 -4.90
N LYS A 185 22.02 3.89 -5.84
CA LYS A 185 22.80 2.65 -5.94
C LYS A 185 23.59 2.39 -4.66
N GLU A 186 24.28 3.40 -4.15
CA GLU A 186 25.05 3.29 -2.90
C GLU A 186 24.11 3.04 -1.69
N PHE A 187 22.94 3.67 -1.67
CA PHE A 187 21.92 3.46 -0.65
C PHE A 187 21.44 2.01 -0.61
N ILE A 188 21.11 1.45 -1.78
CA ILE A 188 20.64 0.07 -1.93
C ILE A 188 21.78 -0.92 -1.58
N LYS A 189 23.01 -0.64 -2.03
CA LYS A 189 24.17 -1.47 -1.69
C LYS A 189 24.37 -1.56 -0.18
N ARG A 190 24.37 -0.44 0.54
CA ARG A 190 24.47 -0.42 2.01
C ARG A 190 23.32 -1.13 2.71
N PHE A 191 22.12 -1.06 2.13
CA PHE A 191 20.99 -1.83 2.67
C PHE A 191 21.27 -3.32 2.58
N PHE A 192 21.72 -3.86 1.44
CA PHE A 192 22.02 -5.28 1.27
C PHE A 192 23.27 -5.71 2.05
N GLU A 193 24.27 -4.86 2.22
CA GLU A 193 25.41 -5.13 3.11
C GLU A 193 24.96 -5.39 4.55
N LYS A 194 24.00 -4.62 5.05
CA LYS A 194 23.40 -4.81 6.39
C LYS A 194 22.38 -5.94 6.45
N SER A 195 21.89 -6.41 5.32
CA SER A 195 20.74 -7.31 5.23
C SER A 195 20.84 -8.26 4.04
N PRO A 196 21.84 -9.15 4.01
CA PRO A 196 22.15 -9.97 2.83
C PRO A 196 21.03 -10.97 2.45
N VAL A 197 20.14 -11.32 3.39
CA VAL A 197 19.05 -12.28 3.18
C VAL A 197 17.70 -11.59 2.96
N SER A 198 17.71 -10.26 2.85
CA SER A 198 16.48 -9.47 2.72
C SER A 198 16.14 -9.24 1.24
N TYR A 199 14.85 -8.99 0.99
CA TYR A 199 14.34 -8.67 -0.35
C TYR A 199 13.83 -7.23 -0.39
N LEU A 200 14.06 -6.56 -1.54
CA LEU A 200 13.39 -5.29 -1.82
C LEU A 200 12.10 -5.56 -2.58
N LYS A 201 11.05 -4.85 -2.21
CA LYS A 201 9.74 -4.87 -2.86
C LYS A 201 9.50 -3.53 -3.55
N THR A 202 9.10 -3.59 -4.82
CA THR A 202 8.66 -2.43 -5.60
C THR A 202 7.30 -2.71 -6.21
N TYR A 203 6.58 -1.64 -6.61
CA TYR A 203 5.38 -1.78 -7.43
C TYR A 203 5.77 -1.83 -8.90
N LYS A 204 5.15 -2.73 -9.67
CA LYS A 204 5.44 -2.91 -11.11
C LYS A 204 5.17 -1.64 -11.92
N GLU A 205 4.19 -0.83 -11.50
CA GLU A 205 3.87 0.46 -12.10
C GLU A 205 5.01 1.49 -12.01
N ASN A 206 5.97 1.26 -11.10
CA ASN A 206 7.15 2.12 -10.96
C ASN A 206 8.27 1.65 -11.91
N SER A 207 8.03 1.74 -13.22
CA SER A 207 8.93 1.25 -14.27
C SER A 207 10.32 1.86 -14.20
N GLN A 208 10.44 3.15 -13.87
CA GLN A 208 11.75 3.82 -13.76
C GLN A 208 12.62 3.19 -12.67
N LEU A 209 12.04 2.87 -11.51
CA LEU A 209 12.75 2.22 -10.43
C LEU A 209 13.13 0.78 -10.80
N ASN A 210 12.21 0.05 -11.43
CA ASN A 210 12.42 -1.35 -11.78
C ASN A 210 13.55 -1.48 -12.81
N VAL A 211 13.55 -0.67 -13.87
CA VAL A 211 14.66 -0.62 -14.85
C VAL A 211 15.98 -0.26 -14.16
N PHE A 212 15.99 0.71 -13.24
CA PHE A 212 17.19 1.06 -12.50
C PHE A 212 17.74 -0.10 -11.66
N LEU A 213 16.87 -0.91 -11.03
CA LEU A 213 17.29 -2.08 -10.25
C LEU A 213 17.91 -3.17 -11.16
N GLU A 214 17.34 -3.38 -12.34
CA GLU A 214 17.91 -4.27 -13.37
C GLU A 214 19.29 -3.78 -13.84
N GLU A 215 19.44 -2.49 -14.13
CA GLU A 215 20.72 -1.87 -14.48
C GLU A 215 21.79 -2.01 -13.37
N CYS A 216 21.35 -2.08 -12.12
CA CYS A 216 22.21 -2.36 -10.97
C CYS A 216 22.55 -3.85 -10.79
N ASN A 217 22.11 -4.73 -11.70
CA ASN A 217 22.25 -6.20 -11.63
C ASN A 217 21.60 -6.82 -10.38
N ILE A 218 20.53 -6.22 -9.89
CA ILE A 218 19.69 -6.79 -8.84
C ILE A 218 18.71 -7.73 -9.53
N LYS A 219 18.63 -8.97 -9.07
CA LYS A 219 17.82 -9.98 -9.74
C LYS A 219 16.39 -9.95 -9.25
N GLU A 220 15.47 -10.04 -10.20
CA GLU A 220 14.08 -10.33 -9.86
C GLU A 220 13.97 -11.74 -9.27
N LYS A 221 13.38 -11.86 -8.07
CA LYS A 221 13.11 -13.14 -7.43
C LYS A 221 11.77 -13.72 -7.88
N ASN A 222 10.71 -12.93 -7.77
CA ASN A 222 9.37 -13.28 -8.24
C ASN A 222 8.48 -12.04 -8.39
N GLN A 223 7.37 -12.21 -9.09
CA GLN A 223 6.28 -11.23 -9.16
C GLN A 223 5.06 -11.74 -8.42
N GLU A 224 4.40 -10.85 -7.70
CA GLU A 224 3.15 -11.15 -7.01
C GLU A 224 2.06 -10.19 -7.43
N ILE A 225 0.84 -10.69 -7.52
CA ILE A 225 -0.36 -9.88 -7.66
C ILE A 225 -0.98 -9.64 -6.29
N ILE A 226 -1.37 -8.39 -6.04
CA ILE A 226 -2.13 -8.00 -4.86
C ILE A 226 -3.61 -8.10 -5.22
N LEU A 227 -4.34 -8.93 -4.50
CA LEU A 227 -5.77 -9.10 -4.63
C LEU A 227 -6.47 -8.46 -3.43
N ILE A 228 -7.51 -7.67 -3.69
CA ILE A 228 -8.28 -7.01 -2.65
C ILE A 228 -9.75 -7.36 -2.72
N ARG A 229 -10.36 -7.48 -1.56
CA ARG A 229 -11.81 -7.52 -1.38
C ARG A 229 -12.22 -6.42 -0.40
N ASN A 230 -13.02 -5.48 -0.87
CA ASN A 230 -13.64 -4.47 0.00
C ASN A 230 -14.96 -5.01 0.53
N THR A 231 -15.22 -4.78 1.82
CA THR A 231 -16.53 -5.01 2.40
C THR A 231 -17.22 -3.65 2.50
N ILE A 232 -18.34 -3.49 1.80
CA ILE A 232 -19.19 -2.34 1.99
C ILE A 232 -19.75 -2.45 3.41
N ILE A 233 -19.24 -1.62 4.32
CA ILE A 233 -19.88 -1.42 5.61
C ILE A 233 -21.14 -0.62 5.28
N LYS A 234 -22.30 -1.27 5.27
CA LYS A 234 -23.56 -0.57 5.32
C LYS A 234 -23.57 0.14 6.69
N ASN A 235 -23.16 1.40 6.71
CA ASN A 235 -23.47 2.25 7.83
C ASN A 235 -25.00 2.29 7.90
N GLU A 236 -25.56 1.53 8.84
CA GLU A 236 -26.99 1.58 9.11
C GLU A 236 -27.37 3.03 9.35
N ALA A 237 -28.45 3.40 8.76
CA ALA A 237 -29.09 4.68 8.51
C ALA A 237 -29.15 5.73 9.65
N LYS A 238 -28.29 5.73 10.65
CA LYS A 238 -28.24 6.79 11.65
C LYS A 238 -27.81 8.16 11.11
N GLN A 239 -27.01 8.20 10.03
CA GLN A 239 -26.61 9.48 9.42
C GLN A 239 -27.65 10.05 8.45
N VAL A 240 -28.46 9.20 7.81
CA VAL A 240 -29.49 9.68 6.87
C VAL A 240 -30.58 10.48 7.60
N ASN A 241 -30.95 10.07 8.80
CA ASN A 241 -31.97 10.80 9.57
C ASN A 241 -31.49 12.19 10.04
N ILE A 242 -30.23 12.36 10.39
CA ILE A 242 -29.67 13.66 10.79
C ILE A 242 -29.57 14.61 9.60
N ILE A 243 -29.12 14.09 8.42
CA ILE A 243 -29.01 14.88 7.20
C ILE A 243 -30.40 15.26 6.67
N ASN A 244 -31.35 14.34 6.67
CA ASN A 244 -32.73 14.64 6.24
C ASN A 244 -33.42 15.64 7.18
N GLN A 245 -33.27 15.51 8.50
CA GLN A 245 -33.78 16.51 9.43
C GLN A 245 -33.13 17.89 9.26
N SER A 246 -31.81 17.94 8.96
CA SER A 246 -31.14 19.21 8.70
C SER A 246 -31.55 19.82 7.36
N LEU A 247 -31.77 19.00 6.33
CA LEU A 247 -32.21 19.45 5.00
C LEU A 247 -33.68 19.94 5.06
N GLU A 248 -34.57 19.22 5.72
CA GLU A 248 -35.94 19.65 5.91
C GLU A 248 -36.01 21.00 6.64
N SER A 249 -35.22 21.19 7.71
CA SER A 249 -35.16 22.48 8.43
C SER A 249 -34.56 23.62 7.59
N ILE A 250 -33.69 23.31 6.61
CA ILE A 250 -33.13 24.28 5.65
C ILE A 250 -34.19 24.62 4.58
N PHE A 251 -34.91 23.63 4.06
CA PHE A 251 -35.97 23.84 3.09
C PHE A 251 -37.18 24.61 3.70
N GLU A 252 -37.53 24.36 4.96
CA GLU A 252 -38.53 25.17 5.67
C GLU A 252 -38.11 26.63 5.82
N LYS A 253 -36.84 26.91 6.05
CA LYS A 253 -36.31 28.29 6.12
C LYS A 253 -36.16 28.97 4.77
N LEU A 254 -36.05 28.17 3.66
CA LEU A 254 -35.94 28.67 2.31
C LEU A 254 -37.28 28.75 1.56
N SER A 255 -38.37 28.23 2.15
CA SER A 255 -39.70 28.45 1.59
C SER A 255 -40.06 29.94 1.68
N PRO A 256 -40.35 30.57 0.54
CA PRO A 256 -40.61 32.00 0.51
C PRO A 256 -41.89 32.31 1.34
N GLN A 257 -41.67 32.86 2.52
CA GLN A 257 -42.75 33.54 3.27
C GLN A 257 -43.00 34.88 2.58
N GLY A 258 -43.71 34.86 1.49
CA GLY A 258 -44.08 36.09 0.78
C GLY A 258 -45.09 35.81 -0.31
N ASN A 259 -46.15 36.58 -0.32
CA ASN A 259 -47.11 36.57 -1.41
C ASN A 259 -46.38 36.62 -2.77
N PRO A 260 -46.86 35.87 -3.77
CA PRO A 260 -46.28 35.94 -5.11
C PRO A 260 -46.28 37.40 -5.57
N TYR A 261 -45.11 37.88 -6.01
CA TYR A 261 -44.95 39.20 -6.61
C TYR A 261 -45.95 39.33 -7.75
N PRO A 262 -46.74 40.44 -7.85
CA PRO A 262 -47.64 40.67 -8.96
C PRO A 262 -46.81 40.72 -10.24
N SER A 263 -47.25 39.98 -11.25
CA SER A 263 -46.60 39.96 -12.56
C SER A 263 -46.48 41.39 -13.11
N PRO A 264 -45.30 41.86 -13.52
CA PRO A 264 -45.11 43.20 -14.05
C PRO A 264 -45.73 43.41 -15.44
N PHE A 265 -46.34 42.39 -16.02
CA PHE A 265 -46.97 42.49 -17.37
C PHE A 265 -48.46 42.18 -17.30
N PRO A 266 -49.35 43.20 -17.47
CA PRO A 266 -50.76 42.95 -17.67
C PRO A 266 -50.99 42.22 -18.98
N LEU A 267 -51.55 41.02 -18.93
CA LEU A 267 -52.04 40.32 -20.09
C LEU A 267 -53.16 41.18 -20.72
N LYS A 268 -52.86 41.75 -21.91
CA LYS A 268 -53.91 42.38 -22.75
C LYS A 268 -54.82 41.25 -23.26
N THR A 269 -55.97 41.11 -22.70
CA THR A 269 -57.08 40.37 -23.30
C THR A 269 -57.64 41.20 -24.47
N LYS A 270 -57.63 40.63 -25.66
CA LYS A 270 -58.50 41.00 -26.78
C LYS A 270 -59.69 40.09 -26.78
#